data_7cac0a1418fd4176f5137876f3768f1b
#
_entry.id   7cac0a1418fd4176f5137876f3768f1b
#
_cell.length_a   1.000
_cell.length_b   1.000
_cell.length_c   1.000
_cell.angle_alpha   90.00
_cell.angle_beta   90.00
_cell.angle_gamma   90.00
#
_symmetry.space_group_name_H-M   'P 1'
#
loop_
_entity.id
_entity.type
_entity.pdbx_description
1 polymer ?
#
loop_
_entity_poly.entity_id
_entity_poly.type
_entity_poly.pdbx_seq_one_letter_code
_entity_poly.pdbx_strand_id
1 'polypeptide(L)'
;MSKPTTNKFSAEVRDRAVRMVFDHQAEHPSQWAAINSIAGKIGCTGETLRSWVRRSERDQGLRAGPTTHEGDRIKALERENRELRQANEILRKASAYFCPGGARPPVQTMIAFIDDHRGAYGVEPICRVLPIAPATYRTHAARRADPAKLPARSRRDLVLAAEIRRVFEANFRVYGVRKVWRQLGREGIRAARCTVARLMRQMGLKGAVRGREVRTTVSNPAVACPLDRVNRQFRAPRPNVLWLSDFTYVATWQGFVYVAFVIDAYARRIVGWRVSRTAQAGFVLDALEQALADRRPVQGGGLVHHSDRGVQYVSIRYTERLAEAGIEPSVGSVGDSYDNALAESINGLYKTEVIRRRGPWRSLELVEFATLEWVEWFNNRRLLGPIGNVPPAEAEARYYAELETLPMAA
;
A
#
# COMPACT_ATOMS: atom_id res chain seq x y z
N MET A 1 -3.00 9.21 -44.40
CA MET A 1 -3.08 8.42 -45.64
C MET A 1 -2.87 9.37 -46.79
N SER A 2 -1.66 9.44 -47.39
CA SER A 2 -1.37 10.20 -48.58
C SER A 2 -2.03 9.49 -49.78
N LYS A 3 -2.87 10.21 -50.56
CA LYS A 3 -3.47 9.71 -51.80
C LYS A 3 -2.34 9.21 -52.71
N PRO A 4 -2.45 8.02 -53.34
CA PRO A 4 -1.50 7.61 -54.37
C PRO A 4 -1.64 8.61 -55.53
N THR A 5 -0.56 9.32 -55.85
CA THR A 5 -0.46 10.12 -57.07
C THR A 5 -0.44 9.12 -58.23
N THR A 6 -1.59 8.91 -58.85
CA THR A 6 -1.69 8.16 -60.10
C THR A 6 -0.86 8.90 -61.14
N ASN A 7 0.28 8.29 -61.51
CA ASN A 7 1.11 8.80 -62.60
C ASN A 7 0.25 8.81 -63.86
N LYS A 8 -0.06 9.99 -64.36
CA LYS A 8 -0.92 10.21 -65.57
C LYS A 8 -0.38 9.50 -66.83
N PHE A 9 0.91 9.12 -66.83
CA PHE A 9 1.58 8.47 -67.97
C PHE A 9 2.28 7.18 -67.46
N SER A 10 2.10 6.07 -68.21
CA SER A 10 2.76 4.81 -67.91
C SER A 10 4.28 4.90 -68.11
N ALA A 11 5.05 3.96 -67.53
CA ALA A 11 6.50 3.91 -67.71
C ALA A 11 6.88 3.82 -69.20
N GLU A 12 6.16 2.97 -69.94
CA GLU A 12 6.37 2.77 -71.37
C GLU A 12 6.17 4.07 -72.17
N VAL A 13 5.13 4.86 -71.85
CA VAL A 13 4.88 6.15 -72.54
C VAL A 13 6.01 7.13 -72.19
N ARG A 14 6.50 7.16 -71.00
CA ARG A 14 7.62 8.03 -70.64
C ARG A 14 8.91 7.65 -71.35
N ASP A 15 9.28 6.36 -71.36
CA ASP A 15 10.49 5.86 -72.01
C ASP A 15 10.44 6.08 -73.52
N ARG A 16 9.26 5.90 -74.13
CA ARG A 16 9.04 6.19 -75.60
C ARG A 16 9.20 7.69 -75.83
N ALA A 17 8.60 8.55 -75.03
CA ALA A 17 8.71 9.99 -75.13
C ALA A 17 10.16 10.48 -75.07
N VAL A 18 10.92 9.96 -74.09
CA VAL A 18 12.34 10.29 -73.93
C VAL A 18 13.17 9.83 -75.11
N ARG A 19 12.93 8.61 -75.59
CA ARG A 19 13.60 8.06 -76.81
C ARG A 19 13.35 8.91 -78.00
N MET A 20 12.06 9.32 -78.31
CA MET A 20 11.72 10.21 -79.40
C MET A 20 12.44 11.56 -79.31
N VAL A 21 12.65 12.11 -78.09
CA VAL A 21 13.45 13.35 -77.92
C VAL A 21 14.89 13.14 -78.36
N PHE A 22 15.53 12.06 -77.94
CA PHE A 22 16.94 11.78 -78.33
C PHE A 22 17.05 11.51 -79.84
N ASP A 23 16.11 10.75 -80.47
CA ASP A 23 16.19 10.36 -81.87
C ASP A 23 16.00 11.57 -82.80
N HIS A 24 15.12 12.52 -82.42
CA HIS A 24 14.76 13.67 -83.23
C HIS A 24 15.42 14.99 -82.79
N GLN A 25 16.32 14.97 -81.80
CA GLN A 25 16.98 16.18 -81.26
C GLN A 25 17.75 16.94 -82.33
N ALA A 26 18.39 16.25 -83.31
CA ALA A 26 19.15 16.83 -84.41
C ALA A 26 18.26 17.57 -85.44
N GLU A 27 16.96 17.30 -85.50
CA GLU A 27 15.99 17.92 -86.45
C GLU A 27 15.45 19.25 -85.89
N HIS A 28 15.80 19.61 -84.64
CA HIS A 28 15.32 20.80 -84.00
C HIS A 28 16.46 21.77 -83.66
N PRO A 29 16.21 23.09 -83.59
CA PRO A 29 17.24 24.10 -83.28
C PRO A 29 17.79 24.02 -81.86
N SER A 30 17.11 23.31 -81.01
CA SER A 30 17.57 23.05 -79.60
C SER A 30 16.86 21.87 -78.99
N GLN A 31 17.46 21.24 -77.97
CA GLN A 31 16.82 20.18 -77.23
C GLN A 31 15.47 20.62 -76.62
N TRP A 32 15.38 21.88 -76.16
CA TRP A 32 14.11 22.43 -75.68
C TRP A 32 13.01 22.51 -76.73
N ALA A 33 13.35 22.86 -77.97
CA ALA A 33 12.42 22.87 -79.08
C ALA A 33 11.91 21.46 -79.38
N ALA A 34 12.81 20.46 -79.37
CA ALA A 34 12.43 19.05 -79.59
C ALA A 34 11.51 18.57 -78.41
N ILE A 35 11.81 18.91 -77.20
CA ILE A 35 10.99 18.56 -76.02
C ILE A 35 9.57 19.14 -76.17
N ASN A 36 9.42 20.43 -76.49
CA ASN A 36 8.12 21.05 -76.59
C ASN A 36 7.28 20.46 -77.75
N SER A 37 7.90 20.20 -78.94
CA SER A 37 7.24 19.56 -80.04
C SER A 37 6.68 18.19 -79.72
N ILE A 38 7.48 17.36 -79.03
CA ILE A 38 7.11 15.99 -78.62
C ILE A 38 6.11 16.02 -77.50
N ALA A 39 6.29 16.91 -76.46
CA ALA A 39 5.36 17.06 -75.40
C ALA A 39 3.93 17.34 -75.81
N GLY A 40 3.77 18.22 -76.83
CA GLY A 40 2.46 18.50 -77.42
C GLY A 40 1.80 17.27 -78.11
N LYS A 41 2.59 16.39 -78.70
CA LYS A 41 2.11 15.14 -79.32
C LYS A 41 1.70 14.07 -78.31
N ILE A 42 2.32 14.08 -77.16
CA ILE A 42 2.04 13.11 -76.08
C ILE A 42 0.96 13.59 -75.09
N GLY A 43 0.65 14.89 -75.15
CA GLY A 43 -0.33 15.50 -74.29
C GLY A 43 0.21 15.76 -72.85
N CYS A 44 1.52 16.04 -72.73
CA CYS A 44 2.15 16.47 -71.48
C CYS A 44 2.75 17.88 -71.60
N THR A 45 3.11 18.50 -70.49
CA THR A 45 3.83 19.79 -70.55
C THR A 45 5.29 19.60 -70.92
N GLY A 46 5.89 20.59 -71.62
CA GLY A 46 7.32 20.57 -71.95
C GLY A 46 8.22 20.34 -70.68
N GLU A 47 7.88 20.96 -69.54
CA GLU A 47 8.64 20.76 -68.28
C GLU A 47 8.53 19.32 -67.72
N THR A 48 7.38 18.67 -67.92
CA THR A 48 7.20 17.27 -67.52
C THR A 48 8.12 16.36 -68.33
N LEU A 49 8.11 16.52 -69.67
CA LEU A 49 8.99 15.74 -70.54
C LEU A 49 10.46 16.08 -70.33
N ARG A 50 10.80 17.35 -70.13
CA ARG A 50 12.16 17.77 -69.72
C ARG A 50 12.67 17.09 -68.43
N SER A 51 11.80 16.95 -67.48
CA SER A 51 12.16 16.24 -66.25
C SER A 51 12.49 14.75 -66.48
N TRP A 52 11.77 14.11 -67.45
CA TRP A 52 12.04 12.70 -67.84
C TRP A 52 13.34 12.59 -68.65
N VAL A 53 13.56 13.49 -69.61
CA VAL A 53 14.80 13.53 -70.40
C VAL A 53 16.01 13.74 -69.49
N ARG A 54 15.97 14.74 -68.60
CA ARG A 54 17.07 15.00 -67.64
C ARG A 54 17.33 13.84 -66.69
N ARG A 55 16.30 13.08 -66.34
CA ARG A 55 16.45 11.86 -65.54
C ARG A 55 17.16 10.79 -66.35
N SER A 56 16.74 10.53 -67.63
CA SER A 56 17.38 9.58 -68.50
C SER A 56 18.81 9.95 -68.81
N GLU A 57 19.12 11.23 -69.06
CA GLU A 57 20.51 11.71 -69.26
C GLU A 57 21.41 11.41 -68.07
N ARG A 58 20.87 11.54 -66.82
CA ARG A 58 21.65 11.19 -65.65
C ARG A 58 21.83 9.68 -65.52
N ASP A 59 20.79 8.91 -65.78
CA ASP A 59 20.82 7.45 -65.70
C ASP A 59 21.81 6.83 -66.74
N GLN A 60 22.03 7.54 -67.88
CA GLN A 60 22.99 7.18 -68.91
C GLN A 60 24.39 7.81 -68.74
N GLY A 61 24.59 8.61 -67.66
CA GLY A 61 25.88 9.30 -67.44
C GLY A 61 26.18 10.50 -68.33
N LEU A 62 25.18 10.93 -69.15
CA LEU A 62 25.31 12.07 -70.07
C LEU A 62 25.18 13.43 -69.35
N ARG A 63 24.72 13.41 -68.10
CA ARG A 63 24.55 14.61 -67.26
C ARG A 63 25.03 14.36 -65.82
N ALA A 64 25.73 15.32 -65.28
CA ALA A 64 26.15 15.26 -63.88
C ALA A 64 24.98 15.21 -62.91
N GLY A 65 25.06 14.42 -61.86
CA GLY A 65 24.08 14.25 -60.81
C GLY A 65 23.76 12.78 -60.52
N PRO A 66 23.11 12.47 -59.41
CA PRO A 66 22.81 11.11 -59.07
C PRO A 66 21.82 10.46 -60.05
N THR A 67 22.08 9.23 -60.39
CA THR A 67 21.17 8.35 -61.15
C THR A 67 19.87 8.13 -60.35
N THR A 68 18.83 7.66 -61.01
CA THR A 68 17.56 7.34 -60.34
C THR A 68 17.78 6.31 -59.21
N HIS A 69 18.59 5.29 -59.45
CA HIS A 69 18.94 4.26 -58.46
C HIS A 69 19.71 4.84 -57.26
N GLU A 70 20.68 5.70 -57.53
CA GLU A 70 21.45 6.36 -56.43
C GLU A 70 20.58 7.34 -55.66
N GLY A 71 19.71 8.09 -56.32
CA GLY A 71 18.74 8.98 -55.65
C GLY A 71 17.75 8.26 -54.77
N ASP A 72 17.26 7.10 -55.20
CA ASP A 72 16.37 6.28 -54.37
C ASP A 72 17.16 5.62 -53.20
N ARG A 73 18.43 5.22 -53.46
CA ARG A 73 19.33 4.72 -52.38
C ARG A 73 19.63 5.81 -51.35
N ILE A 74 19.91 7.04 -51.79
CA ILE A 74 20.15 8.18 -50.88
C ILE A 74 18.90 8.43 -50.03
N LYS A 75 17.72 8.47 -50.57
CA LYS A 75 16.45 8.65 -49.83
C LYS A 75 16.21 7.53 -48.84
N ALA A 76 16.52 6.28 -49.20
CA ALA A 76 16.42 5.14 -48.30
C ALA A 76 17.40 5.27 -47.14
N LEU A 77 18.66 5.64 -47.42
CA LEU A 77 19.69 5.85 -46.38
C LEU A 77 19.38 7.05 -45.46
N GLU A 78 18.85 8.14 -46.00
CA GLU A 78 18.42 9.30 -45.21
C GLU A 78 17.26 8.96 -44.29
N ARG A 79 16.33 8.13 -44.76
CA ARG A 79 15.22 7.62 -43.96
C ARG A 79 15.73 6.71 -42.83
N GLU A 80 16.60 5.74 -43.17
CA GLU A 80 17.24 4.86 -42.20
C GLU A 80 18.04 5.63 -41.16
N ASN A 81 18.80 6.64 -41.57
CA ASN A 81 19.58 7.50 -40.67
C ASN A 81 18.68 8.25 -39.68
N ARG A 82 17.55 8.79 -40.15
CA ARG A 82 16.55 9.45 -39.27
C ARG A 82 15.96 8.45 -38.26
N GLU A 83 15.58 7.25 -38.71
CA GLU A 83 15.05 6.21 -37.85
C GLU A 83 16.08 5.75 -36.79
N LEU A 84 17.33 5.58 -37.18
CA LEU A 84 18.44 5.20 -36.28
C LEU A 84 18.77 6.30 -35.26
N ARG A 85 18.78 7.58 -35.69
CA ARG A 85 18.99 8.70 -34.76
C ARG A 85 17.86 8.78 -33.72
N GLN A 86 16.60 8.61 -34.16
CA GLN A 86 15.47 8.59 -33.26
C GLN A 86 15.54 7.41 -32.29
N ALA A 87 15.90 6.20 -32.75
CA ALA A 87 16.06 5.04 -31.91
C ALA A 87 17.17 5.23 -30.86
N ASN A 88 18.30 5.80 -31.25
CA ASN A 88 19.41 6.13 -30.32
C ASN A 88 19.00 7.14 -29.26
N GLU A 89 18.24 8.16 -29.62
CA GLU A 89 17.74 9.14 -28.67
C GLU A 89 16.77 8.51 -27.65
N ILE A 90 15.85 7.65 -28.14
CA ILE A 90 14.93 6.90 -27.27
C ILE A 90 15.71 5.98 -26.33
N LEU A 91 16.73 5.25 -26.83
CA LEU A 91 17.59 4.37 -26.01
C LEU A 91 18.33 5.15 -24.94
N ARG A 92 18.91 6.30 -25.28
CA ARG A 92 19.62 7.16 -24.33
C ARG A 92 18.71 7.62 -23.20
N LYS A 93 17.49 8.07 -23.53
CA LYS A 93 16.50 8.48 -22.53
C LYS A 93 15.99 7.30 -21.72
N ALA A 94 15.75 6.16 -22.36
CA ALA A 94 15.34 4.93 -21.68
C ALA A 94 16.40 4.43 -20.69
N SER A 95 17.69 4.47 -21.08
CA SER A 95 18.79 4.10 -20.19
C SER A 95 18.91 5.01 -18.97
N ALA A 96 18.62 6.29 -19.11
CA ALA A 96 18.57 7.21 -17.97
C ALA A 96 17.33 7.01 -17.07
N TYR A 97 16.22 6.57 -17.66
CA TYR A 97 14.95 6.36 -16.96
C TYR A 97 14.91 5.02 -16.21
N PHE A 98 15.49 3.97 -16.78
CA PHE A 98 15.56 2.65 -16.17
C PHE A 98 16.89 2.50 -15.44
N CYS A 99 16.86 2.34 -14.11
CA CYS A 99 18.07 2.13 -13.32
C CYS A 99 18.97 1.00 -13.90
N PRO A 100 20.31 1.13 -13.83
CA PRO A 100 21.26 0.16 -14.35
C PRO A 100 21.22 -1.13 -13.50
N GLY A 101 20.43 -2.06 -13.91
CA GLY A 101 20.39 -3.38 -13.31
C GLY A 101 19.77 -4.36 -14.31
N GLY A 102 20.57 -4.99 -15.15
CA GLY A 102 20.33 -6.04 -16.16
C GLY A 102 19.00 -6.79 -16.28
N ALA A 103 17.99 -6.50 -15.50
CA ALA A 103 16.67 -7.09 -15.57
C ALA A 103 15.74 -6.27 -16.48
N ARG A 104 14.88 -6.98 -17.21
CA ARG A 104 13.82 -6.36 -18.04
C ARG A 104 13.01 -5.39 -17.18
N PRO A 105 12.85 -4.11 -17.56
CA PRO A 105 12.06 -3.15 -16.80
C PRO A 105 10.61 -3.63 -16.61
N PRO A 106 10.00 -3.38 -15.45
CA PRO A 106 8.60 -3.70 -15.23
C PRO A 106 7.70 -3.04 -16.27
N VAL A 107 6.66 -3.75 -16.72
CA VAL A 107 5.72 -3.25 -17.74
C VAL A 107 5.13 -1.88 -17.37
N GLN A 108 4.83 -1.65 -16.11
CA GLN A 108 4.30 -0.37 -15.62
C GLN A 108 5.28 0.79 -15.83
N THR A 109 6.57 0.56 -15.61
CA THR A 109 7.61 1.57 -15.81
C THR A 109 7.81 1.87 -17.29
N MET A 110 7.73 0.83 -18.16
CA MET A 110 7.76 1.02 -19.61
C MET A 110 6.55 1.82 -20.11
N ILE A 111 5.36 1.58 -19.55
CA ILE A 111 4.14 2.35 -19.89
C ILE A 111 4.28 3.82 -19.48
N ALA A 112 4.80 4.09 -18.28
CA ALA A 112 5.05 5.45 -17.83
C ALA A 112 6.03 6.18 -18.76
N PHE A 113 7.14 5.51 -19.15
CA PHE A 113 8.08 6.08 -20.12
C PHE A 113 7.42 6.41 -21.46
N ILE A 114 6.54 5.51 -21.97
CA ILE A 114 5.80 5.78 -23.22
C ILE A 114 4.87 6.98 -23.05
N ASP A 115 4.16 7.09 -21.92
CA ASP A 115 3.26 8.21 -21.66
C ASP A 115 4.03 9.55 -21.67
N ASP A 116 5.22 9.59 -21.05
CA ASP A 116 6.05 10.80 -20.97
C ASP A 116 6.63 11.22 -22.33
N HIS A 117 6.88 10.26 -23.22
CA HIS A 117 7.63 10.51 -24.47
C HIS A 117 6.84 10.32 -25.76
N ARG A 118 5.59 9.81 -25.70
CA ARG A 118 4.75 9.56 -26.90
C ARG A 118 4.45 10.82 -27.72
N GLY A 119 4.43 11.99 -27.10
CA GLY A 119 4.21 13.26 -27.78
C GLY A 119 5.36 13.63 -28.71
N ALA A 120 6.59 13.27 -28.35
CA ALA A 120 7.80 13.59 -29.13
C ALA A 120 8.13 12.52 -30.19
N TYR A 121 7.95 11.23 -29.87
CA TYR A 121 8.43 10.14 -30.74
C TYR A 121 7.31 9.26 -31.32
N GLY A 122 6.10 9.34 -30.78
CA GLY A 122 5.03 8.38 -31.09
C GLY A 122 5.18 7.07 -30.31
N VAL A 123 4.10 6.28 -30.28
CA VAL A 123 4.05 5.02 -29.52
C VAL A 123 4.86 3.91 -30.20
N GLU A 124 4.70 3.77 -31.54
CA GLU A 124 5.33 2.70 -32.31
C GLU A 124 6.87 2.75 -32.28
N PRO A 125 7.52 3.91 -32.52
CA PRO A 125 8.99 3.99 -32.45
C PRO A 125 9.53 3.64 -31.06
N ILE A 126 8.86 4.08 -29.99
CA ILE A 126 9.27 3.73 -28.63
C ILE A 126 9.12 2.23 -28.39
N CYS A 127 8.01 1.62 -28.84
CA CYS A 127 7.78 0.18 -28.67
C CYS A 127 8.69 -0.70 -29.52
N ARG A 128 9.29 -0.19 -30.62
CA ARG A 128 10.35 -0.91 -31.36
C ARG A 128 11.63 -1.03 -30.57
N VAL A 129 11.93 0.00 -29.80
CA VAL A 129 13.16 0.09 -29.01
C VAL A 129 13.01 -0.63 -27.67
N LEU A 130 11.84 -0.48 -27.02
CA LEU A 130 11.54 -1.14 -25.76
C LEU A 130 10.92 -2.52 -25.99
N PRO A 131 11.18 -3.52 -25.10
CA PRO A 131 10.61 -4.86 -25.24
C PRO A 131 9.13 -4.93 -24.81
N ILE A 132 8.28 -4.07 -25.42
CA ILE A 132 6.84 -3.98 -25.18
C ILE A 132 6.08 -3.81 -26.49
N ALA A 133 5.05 -4.63 -26.70
CA ALA A 133 4.22 -4.51 -27.88
C ALA A 133 3.30 -3.26 -27.83
N PRO A 134 3.08 -2.53 -28.95
CA PRO A 134 2.15 -1.39 -28.98
C PRO A 134 0.73 -1.75 -28.52
N ALA A 135 0.26 -2.97 -28.81
CA ALA A 135 -1.03 -3.48 -28.37
C ALA A 135 -1.12 -3.56 -26.82
N THR A 136 -0.02 -3.95 -26.16
CA THR A 136 0.05 -3.98 -24.69
C THR A 136 -0.14 -2.57 -24.13
N TYR A 137 0.59 -1.59 -24.65
CA TYR A 137 0.44 -0.19 -24.24
C TYR A 137 -0.99 0.32 -24.46
N ARG A 138 -1.54 0.11 -25.66
CA ARG A 138 -2.93 0.56 -25.99
C ARG A 138 -3.97 -0.07 -25.08
N THR A 139 -3.81 -1.36 -24.75
CA THR A 139 -4.68 -2.06 -23.80
C THR A 139 -4.61 -1.44 -22.39
N HIS A 140 -3.41 -1.12 -21.93
CA HIS A 140 -3.24 -0.44 -20.63
C HIS A 140 -3.82 0.98 -20.64
N ALA A 141 -3.60 1.74 -21.71
CA ALA A 141 -4.17 3.08 -21.88
C ALA A 141 -5.71 3.05 -21.88
N ALA A 142 -6.30 2.11 -22.64
CA ALA A 142 -7.76 1.93 -22.69
C ALA A 142 -8.36 1.54 -21.34
N ARG A 143 -7.69 0.65 -20.58
CA ARG A 143 -8.10 0.25 -19.22
C ARG A 143 -7.98 1.37 -18.19
N ARG A 144 -7.04 2.30 -18.39
CA ARG A 144 -6.89 3.48 -17.53
C ARG A 144 -7.97 4.51 -17.80
N ALA A 145 -8.34 4.69 -19.07
CA ALA A 145 -9.40 5.62 -19.49
C ALA A 145 -10.81 5.11 -19.12
N ASP A 146 -11.00 3.79 -19.11
CA ASP A 146 -12.31 3.17 -18.88
C ASP A 146 -12.15 1.97 -17.91
N PRO A 147 -12.53 2.13 -16.63
CA PRO A 147 -12.48 1.06 -15.64
C PRO A 147 -13.32 -0.17 -16.01
N ALA A 148 -14.34 -0.04 -16.86
CA ALA A 148 -15.16 -1.18 -17.31
C ALA A 148 -14.33 -2.19 -18.13
N LYS A 149 -13.27 -1.72 -18.78
CA LYS A 149 -12.32 -2.55 -19.57
C LYS A 149 -11.29 -3.29 -18.71
N LEU A 150 -11.29 -3.05 -17.39
CA LEU A 150 -10.43 -3.79 -16.46
C LEU A 150 -10.87 -5.27 -16.39
N PRO A 151 -9.91 -6.22 -16.28
CA PRO A 151 -10.24 -7.61 -15.98
C PRO A 151 -11.07 -7.72 -14.69
N ALA A 152 -11.96 -8.72 -14.61
CA ALA A 152 -12.82 -8.94 -13.45
C ALA A 152 -12.02 -9.00 -12.13
N ARG A 153 -10.83 -9.63 -12.16
CA ARG A 153 -9.91 -9.65 -11.01
C ARG A 153 -9.48 -8.25 -10.59
N SER A 154 -9.08 -7.40 -11.52
CA SER A 154 -8.62 -6.04 -11.21
C SER A 154 -9.75 -5.17 -10.67
N ARG A 155 -10.96 -5.29 -11.21
CA ARG A 155 -12.15 -4.61 -10.67
C ARG A 155 -12.45 -5.02 -9.24
N ARG A 156 -12.40 -6.34 -8.97
CA ARG A 156 -12.56 -6.86 -7.61
C ARG A 156 -11.45 -6.39 -6.67
N ASP A 157 -10.21 -6.33 -7.15
CA ASP A 157 -9.08 -5.84 -6.36
C ASP A 157 -9.24 -4.35 -5.99
N LEU A 158 -9.79 -3.51 -6.86
CA LEU A 158 -10.07 -2.10 -6.55
C LEU A 158 -11.10 -1.96 -5.41
N VAL A 159 -12.21 -2.69 -5.49
CA VAL A 159 -13.22 -2.69 -4.44
C VAL A 159 -12.63 -3.19 -3.12
N LEU A 160 -11.91 -4.32 -3.18
CA LEU A 160 -11.30 -4.91 -2.00
C LEU A 160 -10.22 -4.01 -1.38
N ALA A 161 -9.47 -3.28 -2.19
CA ALA A 161 -8.47 -2.32 -1.71
C ALA A 161 -9.10 -1.17 -0.92
N ALA A 162 -10.25 -0.67 -1.37
CA ALA A 162 -11.01 0.35 -0.63
C ALA A 162 -11.48 -0.17 0.74
N GLU A 163 -12.02 -1.38 0.78
CA GLU A 163 -12.47 -2.03 2.02
C GLU A 163 -11.31 -2.33 2.99
N ILE A 164 -10.18 -2.80 2.46
CA ILE A 164 -8.96 -3.01 3.26
C ILE A 164 -8.51 -1.69 3.89
N ARG A 165 -8.52 -0.60 3.13
CA ARG A 165 -8.13 0.73 3.64
C ARG A 165 -9.10 1.20 4.72
N ARG A 166 -10.41 1.09 4.49
CA ARG A 166 -11.45 1.41 5.47
C ARG A 166 -11.25 0.65 6.78
N VAL A 167 -11.09 -0.66 6.72
CA VAL A 167 -10.85 -1.51 7.90
C VAL A 167 -9.56 -1.11 8.61
N PHE A 168 -8.48 -0.82 7.86
CA PHE A 168 -7.21 -0.41 8.44
C PHE A 168 -7.32 0.94 9.17
N GLU A 169 -7.96 1.92 8.58
CA GLU A 169 -8.17 3.26 9.16
C GLU A 169 -9.09 3.22 10.37
N ALA A 170 -10.20 2.49 10.28
CA ALA A 170 -11.16 2.32 11.37
C ALA A 170 -10.57 1.58 12.60
N ASN A 171 -9.41 0.93 12.45
CA ASN A 171 -8.73 0.20 13.50
C ASN A 171 -7.36 0.84 13.84
N PHE A 172 -7.31 2.14 14.03
CA PHE A 172 -6.13 2.92 14.47
C PHE A 172 -4.90 2.73 13.57
N ARG A 173 -5.07 2.19 12.37
CA ARG A 173 -3.97 1.83 11.44
C ARG A 173 -2.99 0.80 12.03
N VAL A 174 -3.40 0.04 13.05
CA VAL A 174 -2.55 -0.93 13.76
C VAL A 174 -2.71 -2.36 13.26
N TYR A 175 -3.79 -2.66 12.53
CA TYR A 175 -4.04 -4.01 12.06
C TYR A 175 -3.05 -4.43 10.98
N GLY A 176 -2.37 -5.57 11.20
CA GLY A 176 -1.65 -6.29 10.14
C GLY A 176 -2.59 -7.16 9.32
N VAL A 177 -2.05 -7.79 8.28
CA VAL A 177 -2.77 -8.63 7.29
C VAL A 177 -3.77 -9.60 7.94
N ARG A 178 -3.37 -10.29 9.02
CA ARG A 178 -4.22 -11.30 9.67
C ARG A 178 -5.48 -10.69 10.27
N LYS A 179 -5.35 -9.56 10.96
CA LYS A 179 -6.49 -8.88 11.59
C LYS A 179 -7.40 -8.20 10.56
N VAL A 180 -6.83 -7.54 9.55
CA VAL A 180 -7.61 -6.99 8.43
C VAL A 180 -8.40 -8.08 7.73
N TRP A 181 -7.77 -9.21 7.40
CA TRP A 181 -8.44 -10.36 6.78
C TRP A 181 -9.57 -10.92 7.66
N ARG A 182 -9.34 -11.04 8.98
CA ARG A 182 -10.37 -11.52 9.93
C ARG A 182 -11.53 -10.54 10.00
N GLN A 183 -11.26 -9.24 10.08
CA GLN A 183 -12.30 -8.22 10.14
C GLN A 183 -13.14 -8.17 8.87
N LEU A 184 -12.53 -8.23 7.69
CA LEU A 184 -13.25 -8.34 6.42
C LEU A 184 -14.19 -9.57 6.40
N GLY A 185 -13.70 -10.72 6.88
CA GLY A 185 -14.52 -11.95 6.99
C GLY A 185 -15.71 -11.78 7.94
N ARG A 186 -15.55 -11.08 9.05
CA ARG A 186 -16.63 -10.76 10.00
C ARG A 186 -17.70 -9.85 9.39
N GLU A 187 -17.28 -8.96 8.48
CA GLU A 187 -18.18 -8.07 7.73
C GLU A 187 -18.75 -8.73 6.45
N GLY A 188 -18.57 -10.04 6.27
CA GLY A 188 -19.10 -10.78 5.12
C GLY A 188 -18.26 -10.65 3.84
N ILE A 189 -17.15 -9.93 3.87
CA ILE A 189 -16.28 -9.72 2.70
C ILE A 189 -15.30 -10.89 2.57
N ARG A 190 -15.59 -11.81 1.66
CA ARG A 190 -14.76 -13.00 1.42
C ARG A 190 -13.55 -12.67 0.55
N ALA A 191 -12.35 -12.83 1.10
CA ALA A 191 -11.08 -12.68 0.40
C ALA A 191 -10.05 -13.69 0.90
N ALA A 192 -9.17 -14.14 0.02
CA ALA A 192 -8.02 -14.96 0.43
C ALA A 192 -7.01 -14.08 1.18
N ARG A 193 -6.42 -14.60 2.27
CA ARG A 193 -5.41 -13.88 3.05
C ARG A 193 -4.23 -13.39 2.21
N CYS A 194 -3.78 -14.18 1.23
CA CYS A 194 -2.70 -13.80 0.32
C CYS A 194 -3.07 -12.58 -0.56
N THR A 195 -4.35 -12.47 -0.97
CA THR A 195 -4.84 -11.30 -1.72
C THR A 195 -4.81 -10.05 -0.84
N VAL A 196 -5.29 -10.15 0.41
CA VAL A 196 -5.21 -9.04 1.38
C VAL A 196 -3.75 -8.64 1.62
N ALA A 197 -2.84 -9.60 1.79
CA ALA A 197 -1.42 -9.34 1.98
C ALA A 197 -0.79 -8.61 0.78
N ARG A 198 -1.13 -9.03 -0.45
CA ARG A 198 -0.67 -8.40 -1.69
C ARG A 198 -1.16 -6.96 -1.80
N LEU A 199 -2.46 -6.73 -1.60
CA LEU A 199 -3.06 -5.40 -1.69
C LEU A 199 -2.54 -4.46 -0.61
N MET A 200 -2.44 -4.91 0.65
CA MET A 200 -1.84 -4.10 1.72
C MET A 200 -0.40 -3.69 1.39
N ARG A 201 0.41 -4.62 0.83
CA ARG A 201 1.79 -4.32 0.39
C ARG A 201 1.80 -3.28 -0.73
N GLN A 202 0.93 -3.41 -1.73
CA GLN A 202 0.80 -2.44 -2.84
C GLN A 202 0.39 -1.05 -2.36
N MET A 203 -0.45 -0.98 -1.33
CA MET A 203 -0.89 0.29 -0.71
C MET A 203 0.09 0.82 0.35
N GLY A 204 1.20 0.12 0.64
CA GLY A 204 2.15 0.51 1.69
C GLY A 204 1.59 0.38 3.12
N LEU A 205 0.49 -0.35 3.33
CA LEU A 205 -0.15 -0.48 4.63
C LEU A 205 0.58 -1.51 5.49
N LYS A 206 1.07 -1.07 6.64
CA LYS A 206 1.79 -1.91 7.61
C LYS A 206 1.14 -1.81 8.98
N GLY A 207 0.82 -2.95 9.59
CA GLY A 207 0.32 -3.00 10.96
C GLY A 207 1.38 -2.58 11.98
N ALA A 208 0.95 -2.33 13.21
CA ALA A 208 1.86 -2.06 14.31
C ALA A 208 2.64 -3.33 14.71
N VAL A 209 3.94 -3.18 14.88
CA VAL A 209 4.82 -4.26 15.35
C VAL A 209 5.40 -3.83 16.70
N ARG A 210 5.34 -4.71 17.71
CA ARG A 210 6.02 -4.49 18.98
C ARG A 210 7.53 -4.41 18.74
N GLY A 211 8.15 -3.36 19.25
CA GLY A 211 9.61 -3.26 19.29
C GLY A 211 10.22 -4.28 20.26
N ARG A 212 11.52 -4.50 20.18
CA ARG A 212 12.28 -5.31 21.13
C ARG A 212 12.23 -4.60 22.50
N GLU A 213 11.73 -5.26 23.52
CA GLU A 213 11.76 -4.70 24.90
C GLU A 213 13.19 -4.70 25.40
N VAL A 214 13.65 -3.54 25.87
CA VAL A 214 14.88 -3.43 26.64
C VAL A 214 14.51 -3.77 28.09
N ARG A 215 15.01 -4.88 28.64
CA ARG A 215 14.86 -5.23 30.05
C ARG A 215 15.66 -4.22 30.87
N THR A 216 14.99 -3.45 31.71
CA THR A 216 15.58 -2.46 32.63
C THR A 216 15.55 -2.89 34.09
N THR A 217 14.91 -4.01 34.39
CA THR A 217 14.72 -4.47 35.79
C THR A 217 15.77 -5.53 36.19
N VAL A 218 16.52 -5.27 37.22
CA VAL A 218 17.41 -6.23 37.88
C VAL A 218 16.66 -6.76 39.09
N SER A 219 16.36 -8.07 39.12
CA SER A 219 15.67 -8.72 40.26
C SER A 219 16.58 -8.85 41.49
N ASN A 220 16.04 -8.54 42.68
CA ASN A 220 16.71 -8.77 43.92
C ASN A 220 16.03 -9.94 44.66
N PRO A 221 16.68 -11.12 44.82
CA PRO A 221 16.08 -12.33 45.38
C PRO A 221 15.92 -12.36 46.92
N ALA A 222 16.36 -11.34 47.62
CA ALA A 222 16.56 -11.43 49.09
C ALA A 222 15.37 -11.03 49.99
N VAL A 223 14.17 -10.72 49.45
CA VAL A 223 13.03 -10.24 50.26
C VAL A 223 11.90 -11.27 50.26
N ALA A 224 11.45 -11.69 51.46
CA ALA A 224 10.32 -12.61 51.63
C ALA A 224 9.03 -12.10 50.98
N CYS A 225 8.39 -12.95 50.18
CA CYS A 225 7.25 -12.62 49.31
C CYS A 225 5.93 -13.17 49.87
N PRO A 226 4.82 -12.43 49.83
CA PRO A 226 3.48 -12.99 49.99
C PRO A 226 3.20 -14.04 48.92
N LEU A 227 2.41 -15.07 49.23
CA LEU A 227 2.07 -16.17 48.33
C LEU A 227 1.46 -15.65 47.03
N ASP A 228 2.11 -15.94 45.92
CA ASP A 228 1.51 -15.80 44.59
C ASP A 228 0.40 -16.87 44.42
N ARG A 229 -0.87 -16.43 44.46
CA ARG A 229 -2.03 -17.32 44.31
C ARG A 229 -2.38 -17.57 42.86
N VAL A 230 -1.81 -16.81 41.91
CA VAL A 230 -2.12 -16.89 40.47
C VAL A 230 -1.23 -17.93 39.81
N ASN A 231 -0.04 -18.18 40.35
CA ASN A 231 0.94 -19.17 39.87
C ASN A 231 1.07 -19.15 38.31
N ARG A 232 1.16 -17.95 37.76
CA ARG A 232 1.28 -17.68 36.31
C ARG A 232 0.09 -18.17 35.42
N GLN A 233 -1.03 -18.55 36.03
CA GLN A 233 -2.23 -18.97 35.34
C GLN A 233 -3.17 -17.78 35.08
N PHE A 234 -2.82 -16.89 34.17
CA PHE A 234 -3.66 -15.74 33.78
C PHE A 234 -4.85 -16.14 32.91
N ARG A 235 -5.56 -17.20 33.29
CA ARG A 235 -6.80 -17.66 32.66
C ARG A 235 -7.86 -17.80 33.74
N ALA A 236 -8.93 -17.04 33.59
CA ALA A 236 -10.10 -17.17 34.44
C ALA A 236 -11.18 -18.02 33.71
N PRO A 237 -11.93 -18.88 34.41
CA PRO A 237 -12.99 -19.68 33.78
C PRO A 237 -14.23 -18.86 33.44
N ARG A 238 -14.41 -17.71 34.11
CA ARG A 238 -15.54 -16.78 33.89
C ARG A 238 -15.13 -15.35 34.19
N PRO A 239 -15.92 -14.35 33.79
CA PRO A 239 -15.72 -12.95 34.18
C PRO A 239 -15.73 -12.78 35.71
N ASN A 240 -15.03 -11.76 36.20
CA ASN A 240 -14.97 -11.36 37.59
C ASN A 240 -14.43 -12.49 38.56
N VAL A 241 -13.45 -13.29 38.09
CA VAL A 241 -12.70 -14.24 38.93
C VAL A 241 -11.30 -13.72 39.21
N LEU A 242 -10.68 -13.11 38.22
CA LEU A 242 -9.33 -12.58 38.32
C LEU A 242 -9.23 -11.24 37.63
N TRP A 243 -8.90 -10.21 38.39
CA TRP A 243 -8.51 -8.91 37.86
C TRP A 243 -7.02 -8.72 37.97
N LEU A 244 -6.42 -8.10 36.95
CA LEU A 244 -4.99 -7.78 36.92
C LEU A 244 -4.84 -6.27 36.82
N SER A 245 -4.02 -5.69 37.68
CA SER A 245 -3.70 -4.27 37.61
C SER A 245 -2.22 -4.02 37.36
N ASP A 246 -1.98 -3.04 36.52
CA ASP A 246 -0.64 -2.53 36.25
C ASP A 246 -0.74 -1.09 35.77
N PHE A 247 0.35 -0.35 35.91
CA PHE A 247 0.42 1.00 35.41
C PHE A 247 1.67 1.23 34.56
N THR A 248 1.60 2.23 33.71
CA THR A 248 2.71 2.63 32.87
C THR A 248 2.85 4.14 32.86
N TYR A 249 3.97 4.65 32.35
CA TYR A 249 4.20 6.07 32.20
C TYR A 249 4.34 6.48 30.74
N VAL A 250 3.96 7.72 30.46
CA VAL A 250 4.02 8.38 29.16
C VAL A 250 4.76 9.71 29.33
N ALA A 251 5.80 9.92 28.53
CA ALA A 251 6.49 11.21 28.50
C ALA A 251 5.65 12.24 27.73
N THR A 252 5.43 13.39 28.36
CA THR A 252 4.79 14.55 27.76
C THR A 252 5.71 15.77 27.84
N TRP A 253 5.37 16.85 27.14
CA TRP A 253 6.12 18.11 27.26
C TRP A 253 6.02 18.75 28.65
N GLN A 254 5.00 18.38 29.42
CA GLN A 254 4.77 18.86 30.77
C GLN A 254 5.31 17.92 31.87
N GLY A 255 6.09 16.90 31.50
CA GLY A 255 6.60 15.85 32.39
C GLY A 255 5.95 14.48 32.13
N PHE A 256 6.20 13.55 33.05
CA PHE A 256 5.60 12.22 32.96
C PHE A 256 4.14 12.24 33.42
N VAL A 257 3.31 11.48 32.72
CA VAL A 257 1.97 11.10 33.16
C VAL A 257 1.89 9.59 33.29
N TYR A 258 1.07 9.12 34.23
CA TYR A 258 0.91 7.73 34.57
C TYR A 258 -0.46 7.24 34.15
N VAL A 259 -0.52 6.01 33.64
CA VAL A 259 -1.76 5.39 33.18
C VAL A 259 -1.90 4.04 33.84
N ALA A 260 -2.95 3.86 34.66
CA ALA A 260 -3.28 2.59 35.28
C ALA A 260 -4.41 1.90 34.54
N PHE A 261 -4.35 0.58 34.48
CA PHE A 261 -5.41 -0.27 33.95
C PHE A 261 -5.77 -1.37 34.96
N VAL A 262 -7.06 -1.67 35.06
CA VAL A 262 -7.61 -2.86 35.70
C VAL A 262 -8.22 -3.74 34.62
N ILE A 263 -7.82 -4.99 34.55
CA ILE A 263 -8.10 -5.89 33.41
C ILE A 263 -8.72 -7.17 33.94
N ASP A 264 -9.90 -7.53 33.46
CA ASP A 264 -10.50 -8.85 33.69
C ASP A 264 -9.78 -9.90 32.83
N ALA A 265 -9.22 -10.92 33.47
CA ALA A 265 -8.39 -11.93 32.83
C ALA A 265 -9.17 -12.85 31.87
N TYR A 266 -10.48 -13.05 32.06
CA TYR A 266 -11.31 -13.91 31.22
C TYR A 266 -11.32 -13.44 29.77
N ALA A 267 -11.87 -12.27 29.54
CA ALA A 267 -11.99 -11.67 28.20
C ALA A 267 -10.89 -10.68 27.87
N ARG A 268 -9.96 -10.42 28.79
CA ARG A 268 -8.95 -9.36 28.71
C ARG A 268 -9.56 -7.98 28.56
N ARG A 269 -10.76 -7.78 29.10
CA ARG A 269 -11.48 -6.51 29.07
C ARG A 269 -10.86 -5.55 30.08
N ILE A 270 -10.59 -4.32 29.67
CA ILE A 270 -10.20 -3.24 30.55
C ILE A 270 -11.47 -2.76 31.26
N VAL A 271 -11.54 -2.99 32.58
CA VAL A 271 -12.74 -2.68 33.38
C VAL A 271 -12.58 -1.40 34.21
N GLY A 272 -11.34 -0.92 34.37
CA GLY A 272 -11.03 0.36 34.98
C GLY A 272 -9.74 0.93 34.44
N TRP A 273 -9.65 2.25 34.37
CA TRP A 273 -8.43 2.96 33.97
C TRP A 273 -8.40 4.37 34.52
N ARG A 274 -7.20 4.93 34.69
CA ARG A 274 -6.99 6.32 35.12
C ARG A 274 -5.71 6.87 34.53
N VAL A 275 -5.72 8.17 34.21
CA VAL A 275 -4.52 8.94 33.85
C VAL A 275 -4.26 9.98 34.94
N SER A 276 -2.99 10.12 35.37
CA SER A 276 -2.60 11.02 36.45
C SER A 276 -1.23 11.65 36.22
N ARG A 277 -1.01 12.83 36.78
CA ARG A 277 0.30 13.50 36.82
C ARG A 277 1.22 12.89 37.89
N THR A 278 0.67 12.18 38.84
CA THR A 278 1.42 11.60 39.97
C THR A 278 1.21 10.11 40.09
N ALA A 279 2.24 9.38 40.49
CA ALA A 279 2.18 7.94 40.71
C ALA A 279 1.81 7.61 42.20
N GLN A 280 0.91 8.38 42.80
CA GLN A 280 0.46 8.13 44.17
C GLN A 280 -0.61 7.03 44.21
N ALA A 281 -0.83 6.40 45.37
CA ALA A 281 -1.81 5.33 45.53
C ALA A 281 -3.24 5.73 45.11
N GLY A 282 -3.60 7.01 45.22
CA GLY A 282 -4.92 7.51 44.83
C GLY A 282 -5.27 7.28 43.37
N PHE A 283 -4.28 7.35 42.43
CA PHE A 283 -4.62 7.17 41.01
C PHE A 283 -4.91 5.71 40.63
N VAL A 284 -4.26 4.76 41.22
CA VAL A 284 -4.55 3.32 41.05
C VAL A 284 -5.86 2.94 41.74
N LEU A 285 -6.18 3.62 42.84
CA LEU A 285 -7.45 3.48 43.55
C LEU A 285 -8.60 3.99 42.69
N ASP A 286 -8.47 5.14 42.02
CA ASP A 286 -9.50 5.67 41.10
C ASP A 286 -9.81 4.66 39.97
N ALA A 287 -8.78 3.98 39.42
CA ALA A 287 -8.98 2.94 38.43
C ALA A 287 -9.72 1.71 38.97
N LEU A 288 -9.42 1.32 40.24
CA LEU A 288 -10.15 0.27 40.92
C LEU A 288 -11.60 0.64 41.20
N GLU A 289 -11.85 1.86 41.68
CA GLU A 289 -13.23 2.35 41.93
C GLU A 289 -14.07 2.34 40.65
N GLN A 290 -13.49 2.74 39.52
CA GLN A 290 -14.18 2.64 38.22
C GLN A 290 -14.53 1.18 37.89
N ALA A 291 -13.60 0.24 38.11
CA ALA A 291 -13.83 -1.18 37.88
C ALA A 291 -14.94 -1.74 38.81
N LEU A 292 -14.95 -1.34 40.08
CA LEU A 292 -15.96 -1.74 41.05
C LEU A 292 -17.36 -1.18 40.65
N ALA A 293 -17.42 0.06 40.22
CA ALA A 293 -18.67 0.70 39.81
C ALA A 293 -19.25 0.08 38.54
N ASP A 294 -18.37 -0.25 37.54
CA ASP A 294 -18.78 -0.89 36.27
C ASP A 294 -19.23 -2.34 36.48
N ARG A 295 -18.50 -3.10 37.33
CA ARG A 295 -18.67 -4.56 37.40
C ARG A 295 -19.55 -5.02 38.54
N ARG A 296 -19.62 -4.25 39.62
CA ARG A 296 -20.37 -4.56 40.83
C ARG A 296 -20.20 -6.02 41.27
N PRO A 297 -18.95 -6.48 41.50
CA PRO A 297 -18.69 -7.86 41.83
C PRO A 297 -19.46 -8.29 43.08
N VAL A 298 -19.95 -9.54 43.10
CA VAL A 298 -20.66 -10.07 44.24
C VAL A 298 -19.67 -10.17 45.42
N GLN A 299 -20.00 -9.58 46.54
CA GLN A 299 -19.18 -9.59 47.73
C GLN A 299 -18.97 -11.05 48.19
N GLY A 300 -17.72 -11.43 48.39
CA GLY A 300 -17.35 -12.82 48.72
C GLY A 300 -17.45 -13.78 47.52
N GLY A 301 -17.61 -13.28 46.27
CA GLY A 301 -17.73 -14.08 45.04
C GLY A 301 -16.42 -14.73 44.54
N GLY A 302 -15.35 -14.67 45.32
CA GLY A 302 -14.06 -15.28 45.01
C GLY A 302 -13.26 -14.54 43.95
N LEU A 303 -13.51 -13.22 43.74
CA LEU A 303 -12.71 -12.37 42.88
C LEU A 303 -11.32 -12.16 43.53
N VAL A 304 -10.29 -12.47 42.76
CA VAL A 304 -8.88 -12.19 43.12
C VAL A 304 -8.41 -10.98 42.35
N HIS A 305 -7.79 -10.03 43.02
CA HIS A 305 -7.13 -8.88 42.37
C HIS A 305 -5.62 -9.05 42.50
N HIS A 306 -4.96 -9.23 41.37
CA HIS A 306 -3.52 -9.41 41.27
C HIS A 306 -2.84 -8.17 40.71
N SER A 307 -1.76 -7.73 41.38
CA SER A 307 -0.92 -6.62 40.93
C SER A 307 0.57 -6.95 41.09
N ASP A 308 1.42 -6.14 40.47
CA ASP A 308 2.83 -6.14 40.83
C ASP A 308 3.01 -5.64 42.30
N ARG A 309 4.24 -5.77 42.80
CA ARG A 309 4.60 -5.33 44.17
C ARG A 309 4.87 -3.81 44.21
N GLY A 310 4.22 -3.01 43.39
CA GLY A 310 4.34 -1.55 43.43
C GLY A 310 3.86 -0.98 44.76
N VAL A 311 4.57 -0.01 45.31
CA VAL A 311 4.23 0.65 46.59
C VAL A 311 2.78 1.18 46.57
N GLN A 312 2.25 1.52 45.41
CA GLN A 312 0.90 2.03 45.22
C GLN A 312 -0.17 0.97 45.55
N TYR A 313 0.06 -0.28 45.14
CA TYR A 313 -0.88 -1.40 45.30
C TYR A 313 -0.82 -2.05 46.68
N VAL A 314 0.28 -1.89 47.41
CA VAL A 314 0.43 -2.37 48.79
C VAL A 314 0.14 -1.29 49.85
N SER A 315 -0.36 -0.13 49.42
CA SER A 315 -0.76 0.94 50.34
C SER A 315 -1.98 0.51 51.16
N ILE A 316 -2.03 0.93 52.45
CA ILE A 316 -3.11 0.60 53.39
C ILE A 316 -4.48 0.92 52.75
N ARG A 317 -4.65 2.11 52.19
CA ARG A 317 -5.91 2.54 51.55
C ARG A 317 -6.37 1.62 50.44
N TYR A 318 -5.44 1.11 49.61
CA TYR A 318 -5.76 0.22 48.49
C TYR A 318 -6.17 -1.17 48.99
N THR A 319 -5.44 -1.72 49.97
CA THR A 319 -5.74 -3.04 50.56
C THR A 319 -7.04 -3.02 51.39
N GLU A 320 -7.29 -1.96 52.15
CA GLU A 320 -8.55 -1.76 52.87
C GLU A 320 -9.73 -1.71 51.91
N ARG A 321 -9.58 -1.00 50.80
CA ARG A 321 -10.64 -0.91 49.78
C ARG A 321 -10.96 -2.24 49.12
N LEU A 322 -9.93 -3.08 48.83
CA LEU A 322 -10.15 -4.44 48.34
C LEU A 322 -10.90 -5.29 49.38
N ALA A 323 -10.51 -5.21 50.66
CA ALA A 323 -11.17 -5.94 51.74
C ALA A 323 -12.64 -5.50 51.90
N GLU A 324 -12.96 -4.20 51.88
CA GLU A 324 -14.30 -3.67 51.90
C GLU A 324 -15.17 -4.19 50.74
N ALA A 325 -14.57 -4.36 49.53
CA ALA A 325 -15.23 -4.91 48.37
C ALA A 325 -15.31 -6.45 48.39
N GLY A 326 -14.75 -7.12 49.40
CA GLY A 326 -14.69 -8.60 49.50
C GLY A 326 -13.82 -9.24 48.42
N ILE A 327 -12.77 -8.55 47.99
CA ILE A 327 -11.83 -8.97 46.95
C ILE A 327 -10.53 -9.46 47.59
N GLU A 328 -10.07 -10.62 47.20
CA GLU A 328 -8.81 -11.17 47.71
C GLU A 328 -7.59 -10.52 47.00
N PRO A 329 -6.69 -9.88 47.75
CA PRO A 329 -5.46 -9.37 47.18
C PRO A 329 -4.47 -10.51 46.89
N SER A 330 -3.82 -10.42 45.73
CA SER A 330 -2.69 -11.24 45.31
C SER A 330 -1.58 -10.33 44.80
N VAL A 331 -0.35 -10.57 45.22
CA VAL A 331 0.80 -9.74 44.83
C VAL A 331 1.88 -10.65 44.27
N GLY A 332 2.40 -10.28 43.08
CA GLY A 332 3.47 -11.01 42.42
C GLY A 332 4.78 -11.01 43.18
N SER A 333 5.66 -11.92 42.85
CA SER A 333 6.99 -12.05 43.44
C SER A 333 7.90 -10.88 43.05
N VAL A 334 8.90 -10.57 43.85
CA VAL A 334 9.85 -9.48 43.59
C VAL A 334 10.70 -9.82 42.35
N GLY A 335 10.57 -8.97 41.32
CA GLY A 335 11.46 -8.99 40.15
C GLY A 335 11.18 -10.07 39.11
N ASP A 336 10.08 -10.83 39.22
CA ASP A 336 9.69 -11.75 38.17
C ASP A 336 8.69 -11.09 37.21
N SER A 337 9.19 -10.71 36.03
CA SER A 337 8.41 -10.08 34.98
C SER A 337 7.32 -10.99 34.37
N TYR A 338 7.24 -12.25 34.80
CA TYR A 338 6.20 -13.18 34.34
C TYR A 338 4.95 -13.16 35.21
N ASP A 339 5.05 -12.62 36.42
CA ASP A 339 3.96 -12.63 37.37
C ASP A 339 2.81 -11.68 37.03
N ASN A 340 3.02 -10.70 36.09
CA ASN A 340 1.97 -9.82 35.55
C ASN A 340 1.97 -9.73 34.03
N ALA A 341 2.40 -10.81 33.36
CA ALA A 341 2.64 -10.84 31.90
C ALA A 341 1.42 -10.44 31.07
N LEU A 342 0.18 -10.65 31.54
CA LEU A 342 -1.03 -10.25 30.83
C LEU A 342 -1.19 -8.72 30.86
N ALA A 343 -1.08 -8.10 32.02
CA ALA A 343 -1.20 -6.66 32.18
C ALA A 343 -0.05 -5.93 31.45
N GLU A 344 1.19 -6.43 31.57
CA GLU A 344 2.33 -5.94 30.78
C GLU A 344 2.08 -6.04 29.28
N SER A 345 1.42 -7.13 28.84
CA SER A 345 1.06 -7.29 27.43
C SER A 345 0.10 -6.21 26.95
N ILE A 346 -0.89 -5.86 27.76
CA ILE A 346 -1.88 -4.81 27.43
C ILE A 346 -1.22 -3.43 27.45
N ASN A 347 -0.39 -3.15 28.46
CA ASN A 347 0.44 -1.95 28.50
C ASN A 347 1.35 -1.82 27.27
N GLY A 348 1.97 -2.92 26.84
CA GLY A 348 2.78 -2.97 25.63
C GLY A 348 1.97 -2.69 24.35
N LEU A 349 0.72 -3.16 24.27
CA LEU A 349 -0.20 -2.85 23.18
C LEU A 349 -0.57 -1.36 23.20
N TYR A 350 -0.95 -0.82 24.34
CA TYR A 350 -1.26 0.59 24.50
C TYR A 350 -0.10 1.49 24.07
N LYS A 351 1.11 1.22 24.57
CA LYS A 351 2.32 1.95 24.15
C LYS A 351 2.57 1.88 22.63
N THR A 352 2.39 0.69 22.06
CA THR A 352 2.67 0.48 20.61
C THR A 352 1.59 1.07 19.71
N GLU A 353 0.33 0.93 20.09
CA GLU A 353 -0.83 1.26 19.25
C GLU A 353 -1.22 2.73 19.36
N VAL A 354 -0.99 3.38 20.49
CA VAL A 354 -1.33 4.78 20.77
C VAL A 354 -0.09 5.62 20.99
N ILE A 355 0.64 5.36 22.09
CA ILE A 355 1.60 6.32 22.59
C ILE A 355 2.73 6.60 21.61
N ARG A 356 3.33 5.57 21.04
CA ARG A 356 4.43 5.69 20.06
C ARG A 356 3.98 6.16 18.68
N ARG A 357 2.69 6.02 18.36
CA ARG A 357 2.17 6.34 17.00
C ARG A 357 1.57 7.73 16.90
N ARG A 358 0.96 8.24 17.98
CA ARG A 358 0.25 9.51 18.01
C ARG A 358 1.05 10.66 18.64
N GLY A 359 2.18 10.33 19.30
CA GLY A 359 3.05 11.35 19.89
C GLY A 359 3.70 12.30 18.84
N PRO A 360 4.33 13.37 19.31
CA PRO A 360 4.63 13.70 20.70
C PRO A 360 3.40 14.20 21.48
N TRP A 361 3.38 13.89 22.79
CA TRP A 361 2.29 14.26 23.70
C TRP A 361 2.57 15.59 24.38
N ARG A 362 1.62 16.52 24.33
CA ARG A 362 1.81 17.87 24.87
C ARG A 362 1.35 18.00 26.34
N SER A 363 0.26 17.31 26.69
CA SER A 363 -0.36 17.44 28.02
C SER A 363 -1.01 16.14 28.49
N LEU A 364 -1.41 16.09 29.78
CA LEU A 364 -2.18 15.00 30.38
C LEU A 364 -3.50 14.79 29.66
N GLU A 365 -4.22 15.85 29.36
CA GLU A 365 -5.58 15.81 28.76
C GLU A 365 -5.56 15.10 27.40
N LEU A 366 -4.51 15.32 26.60
CA LEU A 366 -4.35 14.64 25.31
C LEU A 366 -4.10 13.13 25.49
N VAL A 367 -3.32 12.75 26.50
CA VAL A 367 -3.10 11.34 26.82
C VAL A 367 -4.39 10.71 27.35
N GLU A 368 -5.12 11.39 28.24
CA GLU A 368 -6.38 10.92 28.81
C GLU A 368 -7.43 10.69 27.73
N PHE A 369 -7.61 11.66 26.83
CA PHE A 369 -8.56 11.53 25.70
C PHE A 369 -8.17 10.35 24.77
N ALA A 370 -6.89 10.24 24.42
CA ALA A 370 -6.42 9.14 23.58
C ALA A 370 -6.54 7.77 24.29
N THR A 371 -6.42 7.74 25.61
CA THR A 371 -6.63 6.53 26.41
C THR A 371 -8.09 6.13 26.41
N LEU A 372 -9.01 7.08 26.57
CA LEU A 372 -10.47 6.87 26.50
C LEU A 372 -10.85 6.25 25.14
N GLU A 373 -10.42 6.87 24.04
CA GLU A 373 -10.68 6.34 22.70
C GLU A 373 -10.12 4.93 22.50
N TRP A 374 -8.90 4.69 23.01
CA TRP A 374 -8.26 3.39 22.84
C TRP A 374 -8.92 2.31 23.67
N VAL A 375 -9.30 2.59 24.92
CA VAL A 375 -10.00 1.63 25.81
C VAL A 375 -11.36 1.28 25.23
N GLU A 376 -12.12 2.25 24.73
CA GLU A 376 -13.37 1.99 24.04
C GLU A 376 -13.19 1.06 22.85
N TRP A 377 -12.27 1.42 21.95
CA TRP A 377 -11.97 0.60 20.79
C TRP A 377 -11.36 -0.78 21.16
N PHE A 378 -10.49 -0.83 22.16
CA PHE A 378 -9.89 -2.08 22.65
C PHE A 378 -10.94 -3.06 23.13
N ASN A 379 -11.88 -2.59 23.95
CA ASN A 379 -12.92 -3.42 24.52
C ASN A 379 -13.98 -3.85 23.50
N ASN A 380 -14.42 -2.93 22.63
CA ASN A 380 -15.61 -3.15 21.80
C ASN A 380 -15.30 -3.52 20.35
N ARG A 381 -14.10 -3.27 19.85
CA ARG A 381 -13.78 -3.43 18.42
C ARG A 381 -12.49 -4.19 18.14
N ARG A 382 -11.52 -4.13 19.06
CA ARG A 382 -10.20 -4.71 18.80
C ARG A 382 -10.22 -6.24 18.83
N LEU A 383 -9.85 -6.88 17.72
CA LEU A 383 -9.72 -8.33 17.64
C LEU A 383 -8.52 -8.82 18.48
N LEU A 384 -8.75 -9.71 19.42
CA LEU A 384 -7.73 -10.34 20.25
C LEU A 384 -7.57 -11.82 19.91
N GLY A 385 -6.36 -12.21 19.48
CA GLY A 385 -6.04 -13.59 19.11
C GLY A 385 -6.29 -14.61 20.21
N PRO A 386 -5.85 -14.36 21.47
CA PRO A 386 -5.99 -15.30 22.58
C PRO A 386 -7.44 -15.65 22.97
N ILE A 387 -8.41 -14.81 22.64
CA ILE A 387 -9.84 -15.03 22.89
C ILE A 387 -10.64 -15.31 21.61
N GLY A 388 -9.99 -15.88 20.58
CA GLY A 388 -10.70 -16.30 19.36
C GLY A 388 -10.80 -15.25 18.26
N ASN A 389 -10.04 -14.18 18.30
CA ASN A 389 -10.11 -13.04 17.35
C ASN A 389 -11.47 -12.32 17.36
N VAL A 390 -11.99 -12.13 18.53
CA VAL A 390 -13.16 -11.28 18.84
C VAL A 390 -12.76 -10.15 19.78
N PRO A 391 -13.56 -9.08 19.88
CA PRO A 391 -13.38 -8.05 20.91
C PRO A 391 -13.63 -8.59 22.33
N PRO A 392 -12.98 -8.01 23.37
CA PRO A 392 -13.21 -8.39 24.77
C PRO A 392 -14.68 -8.39 25.18
N ALA A 393 -15.41 -7.33 24.88
CA ALA A 393 -16.84 -7.22 25.23
C ALA A 393 -17.70 -8.30 24.55
N GLU A 394 -17.38 -8.66 23.31
CA GLU A 394 -18.09 -9.71 22.60
C GLU A 394 -17.82 -11.10 23.20
N ALA A 395 -16.56 -11.37 23.60
CA ALA A 395 -16.20 -12.62 24.26
C ALA A 395 -16.96 -12.79 25.58
N GLU A 396 -17.11 -11.71 26.30
CA GLU A 396 -17.85 -11.68 27.58
C GLU A 396 -19.36 -11.83 27.37
N ALA A 397 -19.93 -11.12 26.39
CA ALA A 397 -21.33 -11.24 26.03
C ALA A 397 -21.72 -12.67 25.63
N ARG A 398 -20.83 -13.36 24.90
CA ARG A 398 -21.03 -14.77 24.54
C ARG A 398 -21.09 -15.67 25.75
N TYR A 399 -20.24 -15.45 26.75
CA TYR A 399 -20.27 -16.21 27.99
C TYR A 399 -21.62 -16.07 28.70
N TYR A 400 -22.12 -14.86 28.85
CA TYR A 400 -23.41 -14.64 29.51
C TYR A 400 -24.58 -15.21 28.71
N ALA A 401 -24.56 -15.09 27.38
CA ALA A 401 -25.58 -15.69 26.52
C ALA A 401 -25.59 -17.25 26.60
N GLU A 402 -24.44 -17.87 26.71
CA GLU A 402 -24.32 -19.31 26.93
C GLU A 402 -24.90 -19.74 28.29
N LEU A 403 -24.70 -18.96 29.34
CA LEU A 403 -25.30 -19.22 30.65
C LEU A 403 -26.83 -19.13 30.64
N GLU A 404 -27.39 -18.16 29.92
CA GLU A 404 -28.85 -17.99 29.81
C GLU A 404 -29.50 -19.13 29.02
N THR A 405 -28.76 -19.79 28.12
CA THR A 405 -29.28 -20.91 27.31
C THR A 405 -29.14 -22.27 28.00
N LEU A 406 -28.41 -22.38 29.08
CA LEU A 406 -28.37 -23.60 29.89
C LEU A 406 -29.71 -23.79 30.59
N PRO A 407 -30.41 -24.94 30.39
CA PRO A 407 -31.64 -25.21 31.13
C PRO A 407 -31.31 -25.20 32.62
N MET A 408 -32.05 -24.41 33.37
CA MET A 408 -32.03 -24.54 34.83
C MET A 408 -32.41 -25.99 35.13
N ALA A 409 -31.44 -26.81 35.50
CA ALA A 409 -31.68 -28.13 36.02
C ALA A 409 -32.49 -27.95 37.31
N ALA A 410 -33.74 -28.35 37.28
CA ALA A 410 -34.66 -28.35 38.38
C ALA A 410 -34.23 -29.38 39.45
#